data_25581d21334ded9f53f19f09efbe531a
#
_entry.id   25581d21334ded9f53f19f09efbe531a
#
_cell.length_a   1.000
_cell.length_b   1.000
_cell.length_c   1.000
_cell.angle_alpha   90.00
_cell.angle_beta   90.00
_cell.angle_gamma   90.00
#
_symmetry.space_group_name_H-M   'P 1'
#
loop_
_entity.id
_entity.type
_entity.pdbx_description
1 polymer ?
#
loop_
_entity_poly.entity_id
_entity_poly.type
_entity_poly.pdbx_seq_one_letter_code
_entity_poly.pdbx_strand_id
1 'polypeptide(L)'
;MADEEIRQKALAFIEALGGSDNIKEIEGCITRLRGTLADPAKVDVAKLSKLKIVGRPMLMGDGIQIVVGTHAELIGTEINNILRGQ
;
A
#
# COMPACT_ATOMS: atom_id res chain seq x y z
N MET A 1 10.49 -0.02 15.10
CA MET A 1 9.67 -1.11 14.56
C MET A 1 10.58 -2.13 13.92
N ALA A 2 10.31 -3.41 14.13
CA ALA A 2 11.14 -4.46 13.55
C ALA A 2 10.92 -4.56 12.03
N ASP A 3 11.98 -4.91 11.31
CA ASP A 3 11.90 -5.05 9.84
C ASP A 3 10.85 -6.06 9.43
N GLU A 4 10.68 -7.12 10.20
CA GLU A 4 9.68 -8.14 9.91
C GLU A 4 8.26 -7.59 9.97
N GLU A 5 7.98 -6.70 10.91
CA GLU A 5 6.66 -6.09 11.02
C GLU A 5 6.36 -5.20 9.81
N ILE A 6 7.35 -4.45 9.35
CA ILE A 6 7.20 -3.61 8.17
C ILE A 6 6.97 -4.48 6.94
N ARG A 7 7.74 -5.58 6.83
CA ARG A 7 7.58 -6.49 5.69
C ARG A 7 6.20 -7.15 5.67
N GLN A 8 5.70 -7.57 6.82
CA GLN A 8 4.36 -8.17 6.91
C GLN A 8 3.28 -7.16 6.52
N LYS A 9 3.42 -5.91 6.98
CA LYS A 9 2.50 -4.86 6.57
C LYS A 9 2.56 -4.60 5.08
N ALA A 10 3.76 -4.54 4.52
CA ALA A 10 3.94 -4.32 3.09
C ALA A 10 3.27 -5.42 2.27
N LEU A 11 3.47 -6.67 2.67
CA LEU A 11 2.84 -7.81 1.99
C LEU A 11 1.32 -7.73 2.07
N ALA A 12 0.79 -7.35 3.23
CA ALA A 12 -0.65 -7.23 3.41
C ALA A 12 -1.23 -6.11 2.53
N PHE A 13 -0.52 -4.99 2.41
CA PHE A 13 -0.96 -3.91 1.52
C PHE A 13 -0.93 -4.34 0.06
N ILE A 14 0.12 -5.04 -0.36
CA ILE A 14 0.21 -5.55 -1.73
C ILE A 14 -0.98 -6.44 -2.04
N GLU A 15 -1.29 -7.37 -1.14
CA GLU A 15 -2.44 -8.27 -1.34
C GLU A 15 -3.75 -7.49 -1.42
N ALA A 16 -3.96 -6.55 -0.51
CA ALA A 16 -5.19 -5.75 -0.48
C ALA A 16 -5.33 -4.86 -1.70
N LEU A 17 -4.22 -4.46 -2.32
CA LEU A 17 -4.25 -3.63 -3.53
C LEU A 17 -4.43 -4.44 -4.81
N GLY A 18 -4.61 -5.74 -4.70
CA GLY A 18 -4.88 -6.60 -5.85
C GLY A 18 -3.70 -7.44 -6.31
N GLY A 19 -2.61 -7.44 -5.55
CA GLY A 19 -1.41 -8.19 -5.87
C GLY A 19 -0.33 -7.33 -6.50
N SER A 20 0.89 -7.85 -6.55
CA SER A 20 2.03 -7.09 -7.06
C SER A 20 1.86 -6.66 -8.51
N ASP A 21 1.20 -7.47 -9.33
CA ASP A 21 0.98 -7.14 -10.74
C ASP A 21 0.00 -5.97 -10.92
N ASN A 22 -0.77 -5.65 -9.89
CA ASN A 22 -1.74 -4.57 -9.96
C ASN A 22 -1.16 -3.21 -9.55
N ILE A 23 0.05 -3.18 -9.03
CA ILE A 23 0.69 -1.95 -8.57
C ILE A 23 1.71 -1.49 -9.60
N LYS A 24 1.41 -0.39 -10.29
CA LYS A 24 2.34 0.19 -11.26
C LYS A 24 3.40 1.03 -10.57
N GLU A 25 2.97 1.84 -9.62
CA GLU A 25 3.85 2.70 -8.84
C GLU A 25 3.29 2.81 -7.44
N ILE A 26 4.16 2.96 -6.45
CA ILE A 26 3.75 3.25 -5.08
C ILE A 26 4.88 3.96 -4.36
N GLU A 27 4.52 4.90 -3.50
CA GLU A 27 5.48 5.56 -2.64
C GLU A 27 4.82 5.92 -1.31
N GLY A 28 5.61 6.05 -0.28
CA GLY A 28 5.15 6.55 1.01
C GLY A 28 5.67 7.96 1.22
N CYS A 29 4.81 8.86 1.66
CA CYS A 29 5.17 10.25 1.89
C CYS A 29 4.51 10.74 3.17
N ILE A 30 5.30 11.12 4.15
CA ILE A 30 4.86 11.61 5.45
C ILE A 30 3.90 10.61 6.12
N THR A 31 2.59 10.70 5.86
CA THR A 31 1.59 9.82 6.47
C THR A 31 0.77 9.02 5.46
N ARG A 32 1.07 9.16 4.17
CA ARG A 32 0.26 8.55 3.11
C ARG A 32 1.05 7.63 2.21
N LEU A 33 0.37 6.55 1.79
CA LEU A 33 0.80 5.77 0.65
C LEU A 33 0.08 6.31 -0.58
N ARG A 34 0.80 6.53 -1.64
CA ARG A 34 0.25 7.02 -2.92
C ARG A 34 0.72 6.10 -4.02
N GLY A 35 -0.20 5.71 -4.86
CA GLY A 35 0.16 4.79 -5.93
C GLY A 35 -0.74 4.86 -7.13
N THR A 36 -0.32 4.15 -8.16
CA THR A 36 -1.07 3.98 -9.41
C THR A 36 -1.28 2.49 -9.64
N LEU A 37 -2.50 2.12 -9.97
CA LEU A 37 -2.92 0.73 -10.12
C LEU A 37 -3.22 0.39 -11.58
N ALA A 38 -3.00 -0.86 -11.95
CA ALA A 38 -3.40 -1.34 -13.27
C ALA A 38 -4.92 -1.45 -13.38
N ASP A 39 -5.56 -1.96 -12.32
CA ASP A 39 -7.01 -2.11 -12.26
C ASP A 39 -7.51 -1.75 -10.87
N PRO A 40 -8.06 -0.54 -10.68
CA PRO A 40 -8.58 -0.14 -9.37
C PRO A 40 -9.68 -1.04 -8.82
N ALA A 41 -10.39 -1.76 -9.68
CA ALA A 41 -11.47 -2.64 -9.24
C ALA A 41 -10.96 -3.85 -8.44
N LYS A 42 -9.66 -4.14 -8.53
CA LYS A 42 -9.07 -5.26 -7.78
C LYS A 42 -8.73 -4.91 -6.33
N VAL A 43 -8.87 -3.65 -5.95
CA VAL A 43 -8.60 -3.23 -4.57
C VAL A 43 -9.64 -3.82 -3.63
N ASP A 44 -9.17 -4.47 -2.57
CA ASP A 44 -10.06 -5.02 -1.54
C ASP A 44 -10.13 -4.04 -0.37
N VAL A 45 -11.15 -3.20 -0.38
CA VAL A 45 -11.32 -2.15 0.63
C VAL A 45 -11.50 -2.76 2.03
N ALA A 46 -12.16 -3.90 2.11
CA ALA A 46 -12.37 -4.58 3.40
C ALA A 46 -11.03 -5.01 4.01
N LYS A 47 -10.13 -5.56 3.19
CA LYS A 47 -8.79 -5.91 3.67
C LYS A 47 -8.00 -4.69 4.10
N LEU A 48 -8.05 -3.61 3.31
CA LEU A 48 -7.38 -2.36 3.67
C LEU A 48 -7.85 -1.85 5.01
N SER A 49 -9.15 -1.90 5.26
CA SER A 49 -9.71 -1.42 6.52
C SER A 49 -9.18 -2.16 7.74
N LYS A 50 -8.71 -3.39 7.56
CA LYS A 50 -8.13 -4.18 8.65
C LYS A 50 -6.66 -3.85 8.92
N LEU A 51 -6.04 -3.04 8.09
CA LEU A 51 -4.61 -2.75 8.18
C LEU A 51 -4.29 -1.48 8.96
N LYS A 52 -5.21 -1.02 9.80
CA LYS A 52 -5.04 0.17 10.65
C LYS A 52 -4.79 1.44 9.83
N ILE A 53 -5.49 1.57 8.73
CA ILE A 53 -5.46 2.82 7.97
C ILE A 53 -6.36 3.86 8.63
N VAL A 54 -6.15 5.13 8.31
CA VAL A 54 -6.96 6.22 8.83
C VAL A 54 -7.99 6.60 7.77
N GLY A 55 -9.26 6.42 8.09
CA GLY A 55 -10.34 6.71 7.17
C GLY A 55 -10.41 5.68 6.03
N ARG A 56 -10.89 6.13 4.89
CA ARG A 56 -11.05 5.28 3.71
C ARG A 56 -9.97 5.56 2.69
N PRO A 57 -9.55 4.55 1.92
CA PRO A 57 -8.66 4.82 0.80
C PRO A 57 -9.37 5.70 -0.22
N MET A 58 -8.62 6.63 -0.82
CA MET A 58 -9.15 7.51 -1.86
C MET A 58 -8.75 6.99 -3.23
N LEU A 59 -9.73 6.65 -4.04
CA LEU A 59 -9.50 6.20 -5.40
C LEU A 59 -9.89 7.31 -6.36
N MET A 60 -8.97 7.68 -7.25
CA MET A 60 -9.20 8.68 -8.29
C MET A 60 -8.61 8.18 -9.59
N GLY A 61 -9.50 7.74 -10.52
CA GLY A 61 -9.02 7.08 -11.72
C GLY A 61 -8.22 5.85 -11.36
N ASP A 62 -6.99 5.76 -11.83
CA ASP A 62 -6.09 4.65 -11.51
C ASP A 62 -5.27 4.91 -10.25
N GLY A 63 -5.39 6.09 -9.66
CA GLY A 63 -4.62 6.48 -8.49
C GLY A 63 -5.29 6.08 -7.19
N ILE A 64 -4.47 5.84 -6.17
CA ILE A 64 -4.96 5.55 -4.83
C ILE A 64 -4.11 6.29 -3.80
N GLN A 65 -4.77 6.77 -2.75
CA GLN A 65 -4.09 7.35 -1.59
C GLN A 65 -4.67 6.74 -0.33
N ILE A 66 -3.79 6.34 0.57
CA ILE A 66 -4.16 5.70 1.84
C ILE A 66 -3.40 6.38 2.96
N VAL A 67 -4.11 6.91 3.95
CA VAL A 67 -3.46 7.48 5.13
C VAL A 67 -3.13 6.34 6.09
N VAL A 68 -1.84 6.10 6.30
CA VAL A 68 -1.37 4.96 7.11
C VAL A 68 -0.63 5.40 8.37
N GLY A 69 -0.37 6.69 8.53
CA GLY A 69 0.33 7.21 9.69
C GLY A 69 1.82 7.40 9.42
N THR A 70 2.58 7.60 10.49
CA THR A 70 3.97 8.07 10.41
C THR A 70 4.96 7.06 9.82
N HIS A 71 4.54 5.83 9.58
CA HIS A 71 5.40 4.80 8.98
C HIS A 71 5.21 4.67 7.46
N ALA A 72 4.53 5.64 6.84
CA ALA A 72 4.21 5.56 5.41
C ALA A 72 5.46 5.39 4.54
N GLU A 73 6.54 6.13 4.81
CA GLU A 73 7.76 6.00 4.03
C GLU A 73 8.39 4.63 4.15
N LEU A 74 8.41 4.07 5.37
CA LEU A 74 8.97 2.74 5.60
C LEU A 74 8.16 1.67 4.87
N ILE A 75 6.83 1.76 4.97
CA ILE A 75 5.94 0.81 4.30
C ILE A 75 6.10 0.92 2.78
N GLY A 76 6.11 2.13 2.25
CA GLY A 76 6.26 2.34 0.81
C GLY A 76 7.58 1.82 0.29
N THR A 77 8.66 2.06 1.01
CA THR A 77 9.99 1.55 0.64
C THR A 77 10.00 0.02 0.61
N GLU A 78 9.41 -0.60 1.63
CA GLU A 78 9.39 -2.06 1.68
C GLU A 78 8.50 -2.66 0.60
N ILE A 79 7.37 -2.03 0.30
CA ILE A 79 6.54 -2.48 -0.82
C ILE A 79 7.36 -2.46 -2.11
N ASN A 80 8.08 -1.37 -2.36
CA ASN A 80 8.91 -1.28 -3.56
C ASN A 80 10.02 -2.34 -3.58
N ASN A 81 10.62 -2.62 -2.44
CA ASN A 81 11.63 -3.69 -2.37
C ASN A 81 11.02 -5.03 -2.75
N ILE A 82 9.84 -5.34 -2.24
CA ILE A 82 9.16 -6.61 -2.55
C ILE A 82 8.80 -6.65 -4.05
N LEU A 83 8.30 -5.55 -4.60
CA LEU A 83 7.94 -5.51 -6.03
C LEU A 83 9.14 -5.71 -6.93
N ARG A 84 10.34 -5.35 -6.48
CA ARG A 84 11.58 -5.58 -7.24
C ARG A 84 12.19 -6.96 -7.00
N GLY A 85 11.56 -7.78 -6.17
CA GLY A 85 12.04 -9.12 -5.87
C GLY A 85 13.09 -9.19 -4.77
N GLN A 86 13.12 -8.18 -3.93
CA GLN A 86 14.09 -8.13 -2.81
C GLN A 86 13.53 -8.65 -1.51
#